data_8f29231419bee07b80c5529c2fd76536
#
_entry.id   8f29231419bee07b80c5529c2fd76536
#
_cell.length_a   1.000
_cell.length_b   1.000
_cell.length_c   1.000
_cell.angle_alpha   90.00
_cell.angle_beta   90.00
_cell.angle_gamma   90.00
#
_symmetry.space_group_name_H-M   'P 1'
#
loop_
_entity.id
_entity.type
_entity.pdbx_description
1 polymer ?
#
loop_
_entity_poly.entity_id
_entity_poly.type
_entity_poly.pdbx_seq_one_letter_code
_entity_poly.pdbx_strand_id
1 'polypeptide(L)'
;MKRVVITGMGVISPIAKDITTYWNSLQNGVLGISEITSIPTDELVVKIAGEVKDFKPEDFGVDKDMARRADLFTQYAMAAAQQAMTDSKLSVNPERLGVYIGSGIGGIKTFHNEHTKMLQNGAGRVSPLFIPMMIPNMAAGNVAIIHHAEGPCLPVVTACATSTHAIGEAYRCIKGGYADAIIAGGAEAAITPIAIGGFTNCRALSRTNNPETASLPFDSRRQGFTIGEGAGVMILEEYEHAKKRGAKIYAEVCGYGNTCDAHHYTAPHSEGKCAARAISLALQEANYNSDKDKLYINAHGTGTPLNDKSETQAIKIALGQQTAANVPISSNKSMMGHLLGAAGAVELIATALTLKNGVLPPTINLLSPDPDCDLDYVPNVARRYNANMAISNSFGFGGQNGCVALRICND
;
A
#
# COMPACT_ATOMS: atom_id res chain seq x y z
N MET A 1 22.92 -3.67 15.19
CA MET A 1 22.00 -2.82 14.39
C MET A 1 20.74 -2.63 15.21
N LYS A 2 20.09 -1.46 15.10
CA LYS A 2 18.84 -1.16 15.84
C LYS A 2 17.69 -2.01 15.33
N ARG A 3 16.80 -2.45 16.23
CA ARG A 3 15.50 -3.07 15.87
C ARG A 3 14.50 -1.98 15.57
N VAL A 4 13.53 -2.25 14.72
CA VAL A 4 12.52 -1.28 14.28
C VAL A 4 11.13 -1.87 14.46
N VAL A 5 10.23 -1.14 15.10
CA VAL A 5 8.88 -1.59 15.43
C VAL A 5 7.82 -0.64 14.91
N ILE A 6 6.61 -1.15 14.71
CA ILE A 6 5.42 -0.36 14.33
C ILE A 6 4.69 0.00 15.63
N THR A 7 4.60 1.31 15.94
CA THR A 7 3.95 1.80 17.17
C THR A 7 2.64 2.53 16.92
N GLY A 8 2.35 2.94 15.68
CA GLY A 8 1.09 3.56 15.30
C GLY A 8 0.72 3.29 13.86
N MET A 9 -0.57 3.32 13.55
CA MET A 9 -1.10 3.09 12.20
C MET A 9 -2.29 3.99 11.92
N GLY A 10 -2.44 4.40 10.66
CA GLY A 10 -3.59 5.13 10.15
C GLY A 10 -3.91 4.73 8.72
N VAL A 11 -5.19 4.71 8.36
CA VAL A 11 -5.66 4.24 7.07
C VAL A 11 -6.84 5.06 6.56
N ILE A 12 -6.81 5.36 5.28
CA ILE A 12 -7.94 5.86 4.48
C ILE A 12 -8.06 4.92 3.28
N SER A 13 -9.18 4.25 3.12
CA SER A 13 -9.39 3.23 2.09
C SER A 13 -10.86 3.13 1.66
N PRO A 14 -11.17 2.44 0.56
CA PRO A 14 -12.55 2.22 0.11
C PRO A 14 -13.43 1.44 1.10
N ILE A 15 -12.81 0.66 2.00
CA ILE A 15 -13.54 -0.20 2.96
C ILE A 15 -13.52 0.37 4.39
N ALA A 16 -12.74 1.40 4.66
CA ALA A 16 -12.69 2.05 5.97
C ALA A 16 -11.85 3.33 5.97
N LYS A 17 -12.12 4.18 6.95
CA LYS A 17 -11.38 5.42 7.21
C LYS A 17 -10.74 5.45 8.61
N ASP A 18 -10.63 4.29 9.29
CA ASP A 18 -9.93 4.08 10.56
C ASP A 18 -9.49 2.62 10.70
N ILE A 19 -8.53 2.36 11.59
CA ILE A 19 -7.90 1.04 11.75
C ILE A 19 -8.87 -0.04 12.25
N THR A 20 -9.80 0.32 13.15
CA THR A 20 -10.74 -0.65 13.73
C THR A 20 -11.75 -1.12 12.68
N THR A 21 -12.35 -0.17 11.97
CA THR A 21 -13.28 -0.46 10.87
C THR A 21 -12.55 -1.19 9.74
N TYR A 22 -11.31 -0.79 9.41
CA TYR A 22 -10.49 -1.44 8.39
C TYR A 22 -10.27 -2.92 8.70
N TRP A 23 -9.86 -3.23 9.93
CA TRP A 23 -9.65 -4.61 10.33
C TRP A 23 -10.94 -5.44 10.30
N ASN A 24 -12.04 -4.89 10.78
CA ASN A 24 -13.34 -5.54 10.74
C ASN A 24 -13.80 -5.81 9.30
N SER A 25 -13.62 -4.83 8.40
CA SER A 25 -13.95 -4.98 6.98
C SER A 25 -13.10 -6.06 6.30
N LEU A 26 -11.80 -6.12 6.60
CA LEU A 26 -10.90 -7.15 6.07
C LEU A 26 -11.32 -8.56 6.50
N GLN A 27 -11.63 -8.76 7.79
CA GLN A 27 -12.05 -10.07 8.30
C GLN A 27 -13.39 -10.55 7.71
N ASN A 28 -14.29 -9.61 7.44
CA ASN A 28 -15.63 -9.91 6.91
C ASN A 28 -15.68 -9.93 5.38
N GLY A 29 -14.56 -9.70 4.68
CA GLY A 29 -14.53 -9.70 3.23
C GLY A 29 -15.39 -8.60 2.61
N VAL A 30 -15.41 -7.39 3.20
CA VAL A 30 -16.26 -6.29 2.73
C VAL A 30 -15.77 -5.79 1.37
N LEU A 31 -16.67 -5.77 0.39
CA LEU A 31 -16.39 -5.25 -0.95
C LEU A 31 -16.54 -3.73 -0.98
N GLY A 32 -15.44 -3.00 -1.21
CA GLY A 32 -15.39 -1.54 -1.33
C GLY A 32 -15.35 -1.04 -2.78
N ILE A 33 -15.41 -1.95 -3.76
CA ILE A 33 -15.50 -1.60 -5.18
C ILE A 33 -16.95 -1.32 -5.54
N SER A 34 -17.20 -0.20 -6.20
CA SER A 34 -18.55 0.22 -6.62
C SER A 34 -18.48 1.13 -7.83
N GLU A 35 -19.64 1.57 -8.33
CA GLU A 35 -19.70 2.61 -9.36
C GLU A 35 -18.99 3.89 -8.89
N ILE A 36 -18.23 4.51 -9.80
CA ILE A 36 -17.55 5.78 -9.57
C ILE A 36 -18.59 6.90 -9.48
N THR A 37 -18.49 7.69 -8.43
CA THR A 37 -19.41 8.81 -8.18
C THR A 37 -18.71 10.19 -8.17
N SER A 38 -17.39 10.22 -8.06
CA SER A 38 -16.59 11.46 -7.94
C SER A 38 -16.31 12.16 -9.26
N ILE A 39 -16.53 11.47 -10.39
CA ILE A 39 -16.32 12.00 -11.76
C ILE A 39 -17.41 11.50 -12.72
N PRO A 40 -17.69 12.22 -13.83
CA PRO A 40 -18.54 11.70 -14.92
C PRO A 40 -17.92 10.46 -15.57
N THR A 41 -18.73 9.43 -15.82
CA THR A 41 -18.27 8.13 -16.37
C THR A 41 -18.87 7.79 -17.72
N ASP A 42 -19.69 8.68 -18.33
CA ASP A 42 -20.43 8.40 -19.55
C ASP A 42 -19.53 7.99 -20.71
N GLU A 43 -18.37 8.64 -20.85
CA GLU A 43 -17.39 8.37 -21.89
C GLU A 43 -16.32 7.33 -21.50
N LEU A 44 -16.37 6.81 -20.27
CA LEU A 44 -15.39 5.85 -19.79
C LEU A 44 -15.84 4.41 -20.06
N VAL A 45 -14.90 3.56 -20.46
CA VAL A 45 -15.12 2.10 -20.60
C VAL A 45 -15.24 1.47 -19.23
N VAL A 46 -14.39 1.87 -18.26
CA VAL A 46 -14.40 1.39 -16.89
C VAL A 46 -15.10 2.43 -16.02
N LYS A 47 -16.17 2.01 -15.33
CA LYS A 47 -17.08 2.87 -14.56
C LYS A 47 -17.09 2.55 -13.07
N ILE A 48 -16.24 1.63 -12.63
CA ILE A 48 -16.14 1.19 -11.24
C ILE A 48 -14.73 1.36 -10.69
N ALA A 49 -14.64 1.61 -9.40
CA ALA A 49 -13.38 1.77 -8.69
C ALA A 49 -13.55 1.48 -7.19
N GLY A 50 -12.43 1.33 -6.48
CA GLY A 50 -12.37 1.44 -5.03
C GLY A 50 -12.25 2.91 -4.62
N GLU A 51 -13.38 3.59 -4.48
CA GLU A 51 -13.48 5.02 -4.17
C GLU A 51 -13.60 5.26 -2.67
N VAL A 52 -12.89 6.25 -2.13
CA VAL A 52 -13.06 6.69 -0.74
C VAL A 52 -14.24 7.65 -0.66
N LYS A 53 -15.37 7.15 -0.17
CA LYS A 53 -16.63 7.93 -0.08
C LYS A 53 -16.69 8.78 1.17
N ASP A 54 -17.38 9.93 1.08
CA ASP A 54 -17.68 10.81 2.22
C ASP A 54 -16.43 11.19 3.04
N PHE A 55 -15.34 11.49 2.37
CA PHE A 55 -14.11 11.93 3.01
C PHE A 55 -14.11 13.45 3.24
N LYS A 56 -13.88 13.83 4.49
CA LYS A 56 -13.66 15.21 4.90
C LYS A 56 -12.40 15.26 5.74
N PRO A 57 -11.33 15.95 5.30
CA PRO A 57 -10.05 15.97 6.02
C PRO A 57 -10.17 16.52 7.44
N GLU A 58 -11.12 17.42 7.68
CA GLU A 58 -11.37 18.01 9.00
C GLU A 58 -11.83 16.98 10.04
N ASP A 59 -12.55 15.92 9.63
CA ASP A 59 -12.99 14.84 10.52
C ASP A 59 -11.80 14.06 11.11
N PHE A 60 -10.61 14.22 10.52
CA PHE A 60 -9.35 13.62 10.94
C PHE A 60 -8.37 14.63 11.56
N GLY A 61 -8.84 15.82 11.89
CA GLY A 61 -8.00 16.86 12.50
C GLY A 61 -7.06 17.59 11.54
N VAL A 62 -7.27 17.45 10.23
CA VAL A 62 -6.53 18.22 9.22
C VAL A 62 -7.14 19.61 9.11
N ASP A 63 -6.30 20.63 9.22
CA ASP A 63 -6.72 22.03 9.10
C ASP A 63 -7.33 22.32 7.72
N LYS A 64 -8.45 23.05 7.71
CA LYS A 64 -9.21 23.34 6.50
C LYS A 64 -8.41 24.16 5.46
N ASP A 65 -7.60 25.09 5.91
CA ASP A 65 -6.80 25.94 5.00
C ASP A 65 -5.63 25.16 4.42
N MET A 66 -5.05 24.23 5.18
CA MET A 66 -4.07 23.27 4.66
C MET A 66 -4.71 22.32 3.64
N ALA A 67 -5.87 21.75 3.94
CA ALA A 67 -6.60 20.87 3.03
C ALA A 67 -6.92 21.53 1.68
N ARG A 68 -7.33 22.81 1.69
CA ARG A 68 -7.61 23.57 0.46
C ARG A 68 -6.39 23.81 -0.43
N ARG A 69 -5.18 23.75 0.13
CA ARG A 69 -3.90 23.95 -0.56
C ARG A 69 -3.21 22.64 -0.94
N ALA A 70 -3.89 21.52 -0.76
CA ALA A 70 -3.38 20.18 -0.98
C ALA A 70 -4.26 19.41 -1.97
N ASP A 71 -3.65 18.66 -2.89
CA ASP A 71 -4.38 17.69 -3.71
C ASP A 71 -4.94 16.56 -2.82
N LEU A 72 -5.92 15.83 -3.32
CA LEU A 72 -6.65 14.81 -2.56
C LEU A 72 -5.71 13.71 -2.02
N PHE A 73 -4.68 13.28 -2.80
CA PHE A 73 -3.72 12.29 -2.29
C PHE A 73 -2.95 12.79 -1.07
N THR A 74 -2.60 14.08 -1.05
CA THR A 74 -1.95 14.74 0.10
C THR A 74 -2.90 14.83 1.29
N GLN A 75 -4.19 15.11 1.04
CA GLN A 75 -5.21 15.14 2.11
C GLN A 75 -5.38 13.76 2.75
N TYR A 76 -5.40 12.68 1.95
CA TYR A 76 -5.42 11.31 2.47
C TYR A 76 -4.18 11.00 3.30
N ALA A 77 -2.99 11.39 2.84
CA ALA A 77 -1.75 11.22 3.58
C ALA A 77 -1.76 11.94 4.93
N MET A 78 -2.20 13.21 4.96
CA MET A 78 -2.33 14.00 6.20
C MET A 78 -3.29 13.33 7.19
N ALA A 79 -4.47 12.89 6.73
CA ALA A 79 -5.46 12.23 7.56
C ALA A 79 -4.94 10.91 8.15
N ALA A 80 -4.33 10.06 7.32
CA ALA A 80 -3.74 8.80 7.78
C ALA A 80 -2.56 9.02 8.73
N ALA A 81 -1.70 10.03 8.48
CA ALA A 81 -0.59 10.38 9.36
C ALA A 81 -1.09 10.88 10.73
N GLN A 82 -2.14 11.70 10.76
CA GLN A 82 -2.76 12.17 12.00
C GLN A 82 -3.30 11.01 12.85
N GLN A 83 -3.94 10.02 12.23
CA GLN A 83 -4.39 8.80 12.91
C GLN A 83 -3.17 8.03 13.49
N ALA A 84 -2.14 7.80 12.68
CA ALA A 84 -0.95 7.06 13.09
C ALA A 84 -0.22 7.73 14.26
N MET A 85 -0.07 9.05 14.24
CA MET A 85 0.53 9.84 15.32
C MET A 85 -0.32 9.78 16.59
N THR A 86 -1.63 9.89 16.47
CA THR A 86 -2.57 9.78 17.61
C THR A 86 -2.51 8.37 18.24
N ASP A 87 -2.48 7.33 17.41
CA ASP A 87 -2.40 5.94 17.85
C ASP A 87 -1.07 5.63 18.53
N SER A 88 0.05 6.12 18.00
CA SER A 88 1.39 5.88 18.55
C SER A 88 1.66 6.63 19.84
N LYS A 89 1.02 7.77 20.05
CA LYS A 89 1.34 8.73 21.12
C LYS A 89 2.84 9.05 21.14
N LEU A 90 3.45 9.17 19.95
CA LEU A 90 4.88 9.37 19.79
C LEU A 90 5.34 10.68 20.45
N SER A 91 6.44 10.59 21.19
CA SER A 91 7.20 11.73 21.68
C SER A 91 8.66 11.51 21.32
N VAL A 92 9.21 12.34 20.47
CA VAL A 92 10.58 12.23 19.93
C VAL A 92 11.11 13.63 19.63
N ASN A 93 12.44 13.80 19.64
CA ASN A 93 13.07 15.05 19.20
C ASN A 93 12.70 15.30 17.72
N PRO A 94 12.22 16.52 17.36
CA PRO A 94 11.89 16.87 15.97
C PRO A 94 12.98 16.55 14.95
N GLU A 95 14.25 16.80 15.27
CA GLU A 95 15.40 16.50 14.39
C GLU A 95 15.61 14.97 14.18
N ARG A 96 15.01 14.14 15.02
CA ARG A 96 15.07 12.66 14.98
C ARG A 96 13.80 12.04 14.43
N LEU A 97 12.77 12.83 14.08
CA LEU A 97 11.54 12.40 13.43
C LEU A 97 11.63 12.65 11.92
N GLY A 98 11.60 11.58 11.13
CA GLY A 98 11.57 11.66 9.67
C GLY A 98 10.17 11.43 9.08
N VAL A 99 10.03 11.71 7.77
CA VAL A 99 8.80 11.45 7.00
C VAL A 99 9.13 10.83 5.65
N TYR A 100 8.71 9.58 5.44
CA TYR A 100 8.89 8.84 4.18
C TYR A 100 7.52 8.46 3.62
N ILE A 101 6.88 9.36 2.90
CA ILE A 101 5.56 9.16 2.29
C ILE A 101 5.66 9.39 0.79
N GLY A 102 5.28 8.37 0.01
CA GLY A 102 5.30 8.41 -1.43
C GLY A 102 3.91 8.41 -2.07
N SER A 103 3.88 8.75 -3.35
CA SER A 103 2.72 8.59 -4.25
C SER A 103 3.25 8.12 -5.60
N GLY A 104 2.51 7.23 -6.28
CA GLY A 104 2.91 6.72 -7.59
C GLY A 104 2.78 7.77 -8.68
N ILE A 105 1.78 8.65 -8.59
CA ILE A 105 1.43 9.62 -9.65
C ILE A 105 1.45 11.07 -9.10
N GLY A 106 1.16 11.28 -7.83
CA GLY A 106 1.02 12.60 -7.24
C GLY A 106 -0.32 13.26 -7.57
N GLY A 107 -0.34 14.59 -7.65
CA GLY A 107 -1.56 15.41 -7.78
C GLY A 107 -2.18 15.41 -9.18
N ILE A 108 -2.47 14.23 -9.73
CA ILE A 108 -3.06 14.09 -11.06
C ILE A 108 -4.46 14.72 -11.17
N LYS A 109 -5.21 14.77 -10.06
CA LYS A 109 -6.52 15.44 -10.02
C LYS A 109 -6.35 16.95 -10.21
N THR A 110 -5.41 17.56 -9.49
CA THR A 110 -5.03 18.96 -9.66
C THR A 110 -4.53 19.23 -11.08
N PHE A 111 -3.66 18.37 -11.61
CA PHE A 111 -3.16 18.48 -12.99
C PHE A 111 -4.31 18.49 -14.00
N HIS A 112 -5.22 17.51 -13.93
CA HIS A 112 -6.37 17.41 -14.83
C HIS A 112 -7.24 18.67 -14.80
N ASN A 113 -7.57 19.14 -13.60
CA ASN A 113 -8.45 20.30 -13.39
C ASN A 113 -7.81 21.60 -13.91
N GLU A 114 -6.55 21.85 -13.56
CA GLU A 114 -5.85 23.07 -13.95
C GLU A 114 -5.49 23.09 -15.46
N HIS A 115 -5.20 21.92 -16.06
CA HIS A 115 -5.02 21.79 -17.50
C HIS A 115 -6.33 22.09 -18.26
N THR A 116 -7.45 21.54 -17.81
CA THR A 116 -8.78 21.83 -18.39
C THR A 116 -9.07 23.33 -18.31
N LYS A 117 -8.87 23.94 -17.16
CA LYS A 117 -9.05 25.37 -16.94
C LYS A 117 -8.14 26.23 -17.82
N MET A 118 -6.89 25.80 -18.02
CA MET A 118 -5.95 26.47 -18.90
C MET A 118 -6.43 26.44 -20.36
N LEU A 119 -6.92 25.31 -20.85
CA LEU A 119 -7.45 25.19 -22.22
C LEU A 119 -8.68 26.08 -22.46
N GLN A 120 -9.54 26.21 -21.45
CA GLN A 120 -10.76 27.01 -21.55
C GLN A 120 -10.52 28.52 -21.37
N ASN A 121 -9.58 28.93 -20.54
CA ASN A 121 -9.47 30.29 -20.04
C ASN A 121 -8.06 30.92 -20.20
N GLY A 122 -7.12 30.19 -20.79
CA GLY A 122 -5.74 30.62 -20.99
C GLY A 122 -4.81 30.40 -19.78
N ALA A 123 -3.49 30.40 -20.04
CA ALA A 123 -2.45 30.10 -19.06
C ALA A 123 -2.44 31.05 -17.82
N GLY A 124 -2.85 32.29 -17.99
CA GLY A 124 -2.96 33.27 -16.88
C GLY A 124 -4.00 32.91 -15.82
N ARG A 125 -4.80 31.87 -16.02
CA ARG A 125 -5.82 31.38 -15.08
C ARG A 125 -5.41 30.15 -14.30
N VAL A 126 -4.23 29.58 -14.57
CA VAL A 126 -3.68 28.49 -13.78
C VAL A 126 -3.43 28.96 -12.35
N SER A 127 -3.79 28.12 -11.38
CA SER A 127 -3.62 28.44 -9.97
C SER A 127 -2.15 28.63 -9.59
N PRO A 128 -1.79 29.62 -8.77
CA PRO A 128 -0.42 29.74 -8.22
C PRO A 128 -0.04 28.54 -7.34
N LEU A 129 -1.02 27.78 -6.85
CA LEU A 129 -0.81 26.57 -6.07
C LEU A 129 -0.67 25.30 -6.93
N PHE A 130 -0.78 25.41 -8.27
CA PHE A 130 -0.74 24.26 -9.18
C PHE A 130 0.47 23.36 -8.91
N ILE A 131 1.68 23.92 -8.95
CA ILE A 131 2.90 23.14 -8.73
C ILE A 131 2.97 22.55 -7.33
N PRO A 132 2.80 23.31 -6.24
CA PRO A 132 2.79 22.75 -4.88
C PRO A 132 1.73 21.65 -4.65
N MET A 133 0.59 21.70 -5.32
CA MET A 133 -0.44 20.69 -5.18
C MET A 133 -0.15 19.44 -6.02
N MET A 134 0.55 19.59 -7.16
CA MET A 134 0.72 18.52 -8.15
C MET A 134 1.92 17.61 -7.84
N ILE A 135 3.04 18.14 -7.34
CA ILE A 135 4.27 17.38 -7.18
C ILE A 135 4.18 16.33 -6.06
N PRO A 136 4.65 15.08 -6.29
CA PRO A 136 4.37 13.95 -5.39
C PRO A 136 5.07 14.05 -4.01
N ASN A 137 6.14 14.88 -3.87
CA ASN A 137 6.81 15.07 -2.59
C ASN A 137 5.99 15.85 -1.56
N MET A 138 4.90 16.49 -1.98
CA MET A 138 4.11 17.35 -1.09
C MET A 138 3.29 16.59 -0.05
N ALA A 139 3.02 15.31 -0.25
CA ALA A 139 2.45 14.48 0.81
C ALA A 139 3.42 14.39 2.01
N ALA A 140 4.69 14.05 1.75
CA ALA A 140 5.71 14.01 2.80
C ALA A 140 5.96 15.39 3.43
N GLY A 141 6.05 16.45 2.59
CA GLY A 141 6.29 17.81 3.06
C GLY A 141 5.19 18.37 3.96
N ASN A 142 3.90 18.18 3.58
CA ASN A 142 2.77 18.63 4.41
C ASN A 142 2.69 17.85 5.73
N VAL A 143 2.92 16.55 5.72
CA VAL A 143 2.95 15.73 6.94
C VAL A 143 4.11 16.18 7.85
N ALA A 144 5.29 16.49 7.29
CA ALA A 144 6.42 17.02 8.06
C ALA A 144 6.09 18.36 8.74
N ILE A 145 5.41 19.27 8.02
CA ILE A 145 4.98 20.57 8.56
C ILE A 145 4.00 20.38 9.72
N ILE A 146 2.98 19.52 9.57
CA ILE A 146 1.94 19.29 10.59
C ILE A 146 2.56 18.71 11.89
N HIS A 147 3.50 17.79 11.75
CA HIS A 147 4.06 17.07 12.89
C HIS A 147 5.42 17.59 13.34
N HIS A 148 5.85 18.75 12.81
CA HIS A 148 7.15 19.36 13.13
C HIS A 148 8.32 18.36 13.01
N ALA A 149 8.28 17.53 11.94
CA ALA A 149 9.31 16.54 11.67
C ALA A 149 10.48 17.20 10.92
N GLU A 150 11.60 17.41 11.59
CA GLU A 150 12.80 18.09 11.07
C GLU A 150 13.91 17.11 10.67
N GLY A 151 13.67 15.82 10.85
CA GLY A 151 14.55 14.73 10.41
C GLY A 151 14.49 14.47 8.91
N PRO A 152 15.00 13.31 8.44
CA PRO A 152 15.00 12.98 7.01
C PRO A 152 13.59 12.97 6.41
N CYS A 153 13.38 13.75 5.34
CA CYS A 153 12.11 13.79 4.60
C CYS A 153 12.35 13.32 3.16
N LEU A 154 11.87 12.14 2.82
CA LEU A 154 12.14 11.50 1.53
C LEU A 154 10.84 10.98 0.90
N PRO A 155 10.37 11.57 -0.21
CA PRO A 155 9.32 10.99 -1.03
C PRO A 155 9.89 9.85 -1.88
N VAL A 156 9.20 8.71 -1.89
CA VAL A 156 9.54 7.58 -2.76
C VAL A 156 8.55 7.51 -3.90
N VAL A 157 9.01 7.25 -5.12
CA VAL A 157 8.15 7.07 -6.31
C VAL A 157 8.62 5.84 -7.06
N THR A 158 7.91 4.72 -6.90
CA THR A 158 8.19 3.43 -7.54
C THR A 158 6.90 2.73 -7.98
N ALA A 159 5.99 3.48 -8.59
CA ALA A 159 4.69 3.02 -9.05
C ALA A 159 3.93 2.26 -7.94
N CYS A 160 3.47 1.02 -8.22
CA CYS A 160 2.70 0.21 -7.27
C CYS A 160 3.51 -0.24 -6.02
N ALA A 161 4.85 -0.18 -6.06
CA ALA A 161 5.72 -0.55 -4.95
C ALA A 161 6.13 0.66 -4.06
N THR A 162 5.61 1.85 -4.36
CA THR A 162 5.99 3.13 -3.74
C THR A 162 5.99 3.06 -2.21
N SER A 163 4.88 2.73 -1.59
CA SER A 163 4.79 2.75 -0.12
C SER A 163 5.52 1.58 0.54
N THR A 164 5.65 0.44 -0.14
CA THR A 164 6.50 -0.67 0.34
C THR A 164 7.96 -0.25 0.39
N HIS A 165 8.45 0.43 -0.65
CA HIS A 165 9.80 0.98 -0.67
C HIS A 165 9.98 2.12 0.34
N ALA A 166 8.98 3.02 0.48
CA ALA A 166 9.03 4.09 1.48
C ALA A 166 9.19 3.53 2.90
N ILE A 167 8.42 2.49 3.25
CA ILE A 167 8.51 1.82 4.55
C ILE A 167 9.84 1.04 4.69
N GLY A 168 10.29 0.36 3.64
CA GLY A 168 11.56 -0.36 3.64
C GLY A 168 12.77 0.56 3.80
N GLU A 169 12.80 1.72 3.13
CA GLU A 169 13.86 2.70 3.27
C GLU A 169 13.78 3.43 4.63
N ALA A 170 12.58 3.67 5.17
CA ALA A 170 12.40 4.17 6.53
C ALA A 170 12.96 3.17 7.57
N TYR A 171 12.69 1.87 7.39
CA TYR A 171 13.28 0.82 8.20
C TYR A 171 14.82 0.86 8.17
N ARG A 172 15.43 0.95 6.98
CA ARG A 172 16.89 1.07 6.84
C ARG A 172 17.44 2.32 7.50
N CYS A 173 16.75 3.46 7.37
CA CYS A 173 17.14 4.73 7.96
C CYS A 173 17.20 4.63 9.51
N ILE A 174 16.16 4.09 10.15
CA ILE A 174 16.13 3.88 11.61
C ILE A 174 17.16 2.83 12.04
N LYS A 175 17.22 1.69 11.34
CA LYS A 175 18.19 0.61 11.60
C LYS A 175 19.64 1.10 11.54
N GLY A 176 19.92 2.04 10.63
CA GLY A 176 21.21 2.71 10.47
C GLY A 176 21.48 3.82 11.52
N GLY A 177 20.46 4.19 12.33
CA GLY A 177 20.61 5.21 13.37
C GLY A 177 20.46 6.66 12.93
N TYR A 178 19.98 6.90 11.68
CA TYR A 178 19.79 8.26 11.14
C TYR A 178 18.52 8.95 11.67
N ALA A 179 17.53 8.17 12.14
CA ALA A 179 16.33 8.66 12.81
C ALA A 179 15.98 7.75 14.00
N ASP A 180 15.17 8.23 14.93
CA ASP A 180 14.62 7.43 16.02
C ASP A 180 13.18 7.00 15.74
N ALA A 181 12.45 7.81 14.93
CA ALA A 181 11.15 7.46 14.40
C ALA A 181 10.95 8.04 13.00
N ILE A 182 10.11 7.39 12.18
CA ILE A 182 9.72 7.85 10.85
C ILE A 182 8.22 7.62 10.65
N ILE A 183 7.54 8.66 10.18
CA ILE A 183 6.18 8.59 9.64
C ILE A 183 6.30 8.05 8.21
N ALA A 184 5.96 6.78 7.99
CA ALA A 184 6.24 6.09 6.73
C ALA A 184 4.96 5.53 6.09
N GLY A 185 4.86 5.61 4.76
CA GLY A 185 3.71 5.08 4.04
C GLY A 185 3.55 5.62 2.63
N GLY A 186 2.31 5.69 2.17
CA GLY A 186 1.99 6.26 0.87
C GLY A 186 0.52 6.59 0.70
N ALA A 187 0.25 7.41 -0.29
CA ALA A 187 -1.09 7.87 -0.63
C ALA A 187 -1.29 7.98 -2.15
N GLU A 188 -2.51 7.76 -2.60
CA GLU A 188 -2.87 7.90 -4.01
C GLU A 188 -4.32 8.37 -4.16
N ALA A 189 -4.58 9.25 -5.13
CA ALA A 189 -5.93 9.70 -5.50
C ALA A 189 -6.01 9.85 -7.03
N ALA A 190 -5.96 8.72 -7.73
CA ALA A 190 -5.83 8.69 -9.18
C ALA A 190 -7.16 8.39 -9.92
N ILE A 191 -8.31 8.44 -9.26
CA ILE A 191 -9.62 8.27 -9.90
C ILE A 191 -9.97 9.56 -10.65
N THR A 192 -9.46 9.65 -11.88
CA THR A 192 -9.66 10.77 -12.81
C THR A 192 -9.90 10.23 -14.21
N PRO A 193 -10.62 10.97 -15.09
CA PRO A 193 -10.86 10.51 -16.46
C PRO A 193 -9.56 10.18 -17.22
N ILE A 194 -8.52 11.02 -17.06
CA ILE A 194 -7.24 10.82 -17.76
C ILE A 194 -6.49 9.58 -17.25
N ALA A 195 -6.50 9.31 -15.95
CA ALA A 195 -5.82 8.13 -15.41
C ALA A 195 -6.57 6.85 -15.75
N ILE A 196 -7.90 6.82 -15.60
CA ILE A 196 -8.73 5.67 -16.01
C ILE A 196 -8.57 5.40 -17.50
N GLY A 197 -8.62 6.42 -18.35
CA GLY A 197 -8.39 6.29 -19.79
C GLY A 197 -7.00 5.73 -20.10
N GLY A 198 -5.97 6.26 -19.45
CA GLY A 198 -4.58 5.80 -19.60
C GLY A 198 -4.40 4.33 -19.23
N PHE A 199 -4.85 3.92 -18.03
CA PHE A 199 -4.76 2.52 -17.57
C PHE A 199 -5.65 1.57 -18.39
N THR A 200 -6.81 2.03 -18.87
CA THR A 200 -7.66 1.26 -19.78
C THR A 200 -6.97 1.00 -21.11
N ASN A 201 -6.34 2.03 -21.71
CA ASN A 201 -5.68 1.95 -22.99
C ASN A 201 -4.39 1.12 -22.95
N CYS A 202 -3.67 1.11 -21.82
CA CYS A 202 -2.54 0.19 -21.63
C CYS A 202 -2.98 -1.23 -21.24
N ARG A 203 -4.28 -1.53 -21.24
CA ARG A 203 -4.89 -2.83 -20.93
C ARG A 203 -4.57 -3.37 -19.53
N ALA A 204 -4.38 -2.46 -18.58
CA ALA A 204 -4.08 -2.82 -17.20
C ALA A 204 -5.35 -2.98 -16.35
N LEU A 205 -6.42 -2.23 -16.65
CA LEU A 205 -7.68 -2.31 -15.91
C LEU A 205 -8.57 -3.46 -16.38
N SER A 206 -9.27 -4.05 -15.44
CA SER A 206 -10.44 -4.90 -15.71
C SER A 206 -11.53 -4.06 -16.39
N ARG A 207 -12.11 -4.59 -17.47
CA ARG A 207 -13.15 -3.89 -18.23
C ARG A 207 -14.57 -4.29 -17.83
N THR A 208 -14.73 -5.18 -16.87
CA THR A 208 -16.05 -5.47 -16.31
C THR A 208 -16.52 -4.30 -15.45
N ASN A 209 -17.81 -3.98 -15.53
CA ASN A 209 -18.45 -2.98 -14.66
C ASN A 209 -19.34 -3.65 -13.60
N ASN A 210 -19.11 -4.92 -13.33
CA ASN A 210 -19.70 -5.61 -12.19
C ASN A 210 -18.70 -5.63 -11.01
N PRO A 211 -18.99 -4.96 -9.87
CA PRO A 211 -18.09 -4.88 -8.73
C PRO A 211 -17.61 -6.24 -8.21
N GLU A 212 -18.47 -7.26 -8.21
CA GLU A 212 -18.15 -8.59 -7.70
C GLU A 212 -17.16 -9.38 -8.57
N THR A 213 -16.99 -8.98 -9.84
CA THR A 213 -16.10 -9.65 -10.80
C THR A 213 -14.98 -8.75 -11.32
N ALA A 214 -14.81 -7.57 -10.73
CA ALA A 214 -13.86 -6.58 -11.20
C ALA A 214 -12.43 -6.84 -10.72
N SER A 215 -12.25 -7.23 -9.47
CA SER A 215 -10.96 -7.53 -8.87
C SER A 215 -10.93 -8.99 -8.44
N LEU A 216 -10.26 -9.83 -9.22
CA LEU A 216 -10.23 -11.28 -9.08
C LEU A 216 -8.80 -11.84 -8.97
N PRO A 217 -8.04 -11.52 -7.91
CA PRO A 217 -6.70 -12.08 -7.72
C PRO A 217 -6.71 -13.61 -7.74
N PHE A 218 -5.80 -14.21 -8.54
CA PHE A 218 -5.56 -15.65 -8.68
C PHE A 218 -6.71 -16.48 -9.29
N ASP A 219 -7.82 -15.84 -9.65
CA ASP A 219 -8.96 -16.50 -10.33
C ASP A 219 -8.70 -16.57 -11.85
N SER A 220 -9.12 -17.65 -12.49
CA SER A 220 -8.94 -17.84 -13.93
C SER A 220 -9.73 -16.84 -14.80
N ARG A 221 -10.75 -16.20 -14.25
CA ARG A 221 -11.57 -15.18 -14.91
C ARG A 221 -10.97 -13.77 -14.82
N ARG A 222 -9.83 -13.57 -14.13
CA ARG A 222 -9.19 -12.24 -13.97
C ARG A 222 -8.86 -11.60 -15.32
N GLN A 223 -9.06 -10.28 -15.43
CA GLN A 223 -8.87 -9.55 -16.69
C GLN A 223 -7.96 -8.32 -16.54
N GLY A 224 -7.63 -7.90 -15.33
CA GLY A 224 -6.91 -6.68 -15.01
C GLY A 224 -7.16 -6.26 -13.58
N PHE A 225 -6.50 -5.23 -13.11
CA PHE A 225 -6.77 -4.69 -11.79
C PHE A 225 -7.95 -3.71 -11.80
N THR A 226 -8.58 -3.49 -10.65
CA THR A 226 -9.52 -2.39 -10.43
C THR A 226 -8.80 -1.26 -9.72
N ILE A 227 -8.86 -0.03 -10.25
CA ILE A 227 -8.23 1.13 -9.62
C ILE A 227 -8.89 1.44 -8.27
N GLY A 228 -8.08 1.79 -7.27
CA GLY A 228 -8.53 2.28 -5.96
C GLY A 228 -7.73 3.50 -5.53
N GLU A 229 -8.16 4.15 -4.46
CA GLU A 229 -7.53 5.32 -3.87
C GLU A 229 -7.47 5.24 -2.35
N GLY A 230 -6.62 6.05 -1.71
CA GLY A 230 -6.51 6.13 -0.26
C GLY A 230 -5.10 6.39 0.23
N ALA A 231 -4.85 6.10 1.50
CA ALA A 231 -3.55 6.20 2.15
C ALA A 231 -3.38 5.16 3.26
N GLY A 232 -2.14 4.70 3.44
CA GLY A 232 -1.70 3.98 4.63
C GLY A 232 -0.47 4.64 5.20
N VAL A 233 -0.46 4.88 6.50
CA VAL A 233 0.68 5.47 7.21
C VAL A 233 0.96 4.71 8.49
N MET A 234 2.23 4.47 8.78
CA MET A 234 2.71 3.83 10.00
C MET A 234 3.75 4.69 10.68
N ILE A 235 3.82 4.59 11.98
CA ILE A 235 4.95 5.08 12.77
C ILE A 235 5.92 3.93 12.95
N LEU A 236 7.05 4.01 12.26
CA LEU A 236 8.20 3.15 12.52
C LEU A 236 9.06 3.81 13.59
N GLU A 237 9.47 3.03 14.58
CA GLU A 237 10.19 3.54 15.75
C GLU A 237 11.32 2.59 16.13
N GLU A 238 12.42 3.13 16.60
CA GLU A 238 13.51 2.36 17.17
C GLU A 238 13.01 1.63 18.42
N TYR A 239 13.32 0.34 18.55
CA TYR A 239 12.75 -0.54 19.56
C TYR A 239 13.04 -0.09 20.99
N GLU A 240 14.28 0.27 21.32
CA GLU A 240 14.63 0.70 22.69
C GLU A 240 13.98 2.06 23.04
N HIS A 241 13.82 2.95 22.04
CA HIS A 241 13.08 4.18 22.19
C HIS A 241 11.59 3.89 22.50
N ALA A 242 10.96 3.01 21.73
CA ALA A 242 9.57 2.59 21.91
C ALA A 242 9.36 1.94 23.30
N LYS A 243 10.26 1.02 23.67
CA LYS A 243 10.23 0.32 24.98
C LYS A 243 10.38 1.28 26.15
N LYS A 244 11.33 2.21 26.08
CA LYS A 244 11.58 3.20 27.13
C LYS A 244 10.36 4.06 27.45
N ARG A 245 9.54 4.41 26.42
CA ARG A 245 8.33 5.22 26.61
C ARG A 245 7.07 4.38 26.85
N GLY A 246 7.16 3.03 26.91
CA GLY A 246 6.03 2.13 27.11
C GLY A 246 5.07 2.11 25.92
N ALA A 247 5.58 2.22 24.69
CA ALA A 247 4.76 2.24 23.48
C ALA A 247 4.04 0.92 23.26
N LYS A 248 2.83 0.99 22.70
CA LYS A 248 2.18 -0.17 22.11
C LYS A 248 2.95 -0.57 20.84
N ILE A 249 3.31 -1.83 20.73
CA ILE A 249 3.97 -2.39 19.55
C ILE A 249 3.00 -3.32 18.83
N TYR A 250 2.85 -3.12 17.51
CA TYR A 250 2.02 -3.97 16.66
C TYR A 250 2.79 -5.16 16.09
N ALA A 251 3.98 -4.89 15.58
CA ALA A 251 4.91 -5.87 15.00
C ALA A 251 6.30 -5.27 14.91
N GLU A 252 7.32 -6.11 14.72
CA GLU A 252 8.67 -5.71 14.34
C GLU A 252 8.83 -5.78 12.82
N VAL A 253 9.39 -4.74 12.21
CA VAL A 253 9.87 -4.79 10.83
C VAL A 253 11.26 -5.41 10.87
N CYS A 254 11.41 -6.61 10.32
CA CYS A 254 12.62 -7.42 10.50
C CYS A 254 13.37 -7.70 9.20
N GLY A 255 12.82 -7.38 8.04
CA GLY A 255 13.51 -7.56 6.76
C GLY A 255 12.89 -6.73 5.63
N TYR A 256 13.73 -6.40 4.64
CA TYR A 256 13.33 -5.66 3.45
C TYR A 256 14.13 -6.08 2.24
N GLY A 257 13.45 -6.46 1.17
CA GLY A 257 14.02 -6.77 -0.12
C GLY A 257 13.58 -5.77 -1.19
N ASN A 258 14.54 -5.28 -1.97
CA ASN A 258 14.32 -4.35 -3.07
C ASN A 258 15.12 -4.81 -4.28
N THR A 259 14.45 -5.05 -5.41
CA THR A 259 15.07 -5.47 -6.67
C THR A 259 14.37 -4.83 -7.86
N CYS A 260 14.96 -4.98 -9.04
CA CYS A 260 14.36 -4.55 -10.29
C CYS A 260 14.39 -5.67 -11.32
N ASP A 261 13.30 -5.85 -12.07
CA ASP A 261 13.22 -6.82 -13.17
C ASP A 261 14.14 -6.46 -14.34
N ALA A 262 14.35 -5.16 -14.57
CA ALA A 262 15.13 -4.63 -15.70
C ALA A 262 14.73 -5.27 -17.04
N HIS A 263 13.43 -5.49 -17.25
CA HIS A 263 12.88 -6.27 -18.35
C HIS A 263 11.96 -5.45 -19.27
N HIS A 264 10.89 -4.88 -18.74
CA HIS A 264 9.87 -4.15 -19.51
C HIS A 264 9.23 -3.07 -18.65
N TYR A 265 8.70 -1.99 -19.27
CA TYR A 265 8.13 -0.85 -18.53
C TYR A 265 6.79 -1.15 -17.84
N THR A 266 6.00 -2.15 -18.29
CA THR A 266 4.72 -2.50 -17.64
C THR A 266 4.57 -4.00 -17.33
N ALA A 267 5.21 -4.89 -18.09
CA ALA A 267 5.08 -6.33 -17.89
C ALA A 267 6.12 -6.85 -16.87
N PRO A 268 5.72 -7.70 -15.90
CA PRO A 268 6.65 -8.38 -15.03
C PRO A 268 7.51 -9.39 -15.82
N HIS A 269 8.66 -9.75 -15.27
CA HIS A 269 9.47 -10.85 -15.83
C HIS A 269 8.70 -12.16 -15.68
N SER A 270 8.47 -12.88 -16.77
CA SER A 270 7.60 -14.06 -16.81
C SER A 270 8.00 -15.18 -15.83
N GLU A 271 9.30 -15.34 -15.55
CA GLU A 271 9.82 -16.31 -14.60
C GLU A 271 9.77 -15.84 -13.14
N GLY A 272 9.42 -14.59 -12.86
CA GLY A 272 9.33 -14.03 -11.51
C GLY A 272 10.64 -14.00 -10.70
N LYS A 273 11.79 -14.20 -11.32
CA LYS A 273 13.07 -14.40 -10.61
C LYS A 273 13.54 -13.19 -9.79
N CYS A 274 13.29 -11.97 -10.27
CA CYS A 274 13.70 -10.77 -9.53
C CYS A 274 12.73 -10.46 -8.38
N ALA A 275 11.43 -10.70 -8.58
CA ALA A 275 10.45 -10.68 -7.50
C ALA A 275 10.79 -11.75 -6.43
N ALA A 276 11.14 -12.98 -6.84
CA ALA A 276 11.62 -14.02 -5.94
C ALA A 276 12.85 -13.58 -5.13
N ARG A 277 13.78 -12.89 -5.78
CA ARG A 277 14.96 -12.35 -5.08
C ARG A 277 14.60 -11.29 -4.06
N ALA A 278 13.62 -10.41 -4.33
CA ALA A 278 13.14 -9.45 -3.34
C ALA A 278 12.56 -10.15 -2.11
N ILE A 279 11.73 -11.19 -2.33
CA ILE A 279 11.19 -12.03 -1.25
C ILE A 279 12.33 -12.69 -0.46
N SER A 280 13.28 -13.33 -1.15
CA SER A 280 14.39 -14.03 -0.51
C SER A 280 15.28 -13.09 0.31
N LEU A 281 15.56 -11.87 -0.18
CA LEU A 281 16.32 -10.86 0.57
C LEU A 281 15.61 -10.44 1.85
N ALA A 282 14.30 -10.20 1.79
CA ALA A 282 13.51 -9.83 2.98
C ALA A 282 13.50 -10.97 4.02
N LEU A 283 13.28 -12.21 3.58
CA LEU A 283 13.28 -13.39 4.44
C LEU A 283 14.67 -13.69 5.03
N GLN A 284 15.74 -13.53 4.25
CA GLN A 284 17.11 -13.69 4.70
C GLN A 284 17.46 -12.67 5.79
N GLU A 285 17.14 -11.38 5.58
CA GLU A 285 17.37 -10.33 6.57
C GLU A 285 16.56 -10.57 7.85
N ALA A 286 15.33 -11.10 7.71
CA ALA A 286 14.46 -11.48 8.81
C ALA A 286 14.92 -12.77 9.54
N ASN A 287 15.94 -13.47 9.08
CA ASN A 287 16.38 -14.79 9.57
C ASN A 287 15.22 -15.80 9.61
N TYR A 288 14.43 -15.85 8.52
CA TYR A 288 13.32 -16.81 8.39
C TYR A 288 13.83 -18.25 8.42
N ASN A 289 13.11 -19.10 9.16
CA ASN A 289 13.38 -20.53 9.26
C ASN A 289 12.06 -21.31 9.10
N SER A 290 11.92 -22.07 8.00
CA SER A 290 10.69 -22.81 7.67
C SER A 290 10.27 -23.85 8.71
N ASP A 291 11.22 -24.35 9.54
CA ASP A 291 10.93 -25.35 10.57
C ASP A 291 10.37 -24.73 11.86
N LYS A 292 10.55 -23.42 12.06
CA LYS A 292 10.19 -22.69 13.27
C LYS A 292 9.14 -21.61 13.06
N ASP A 293 9.18 -20.97 11.90
CA ASP A 293 8.33 -19.82 11.61
C ASP A 293 7.07 -20.25 10.83
N LYS A 294 5.93 -19.80 11.29
CA LYS A 294 4.64 -19.91 10.59
C LYS A 294 4.46 -18.66 9.76
N LEU A 295 4.78 -18.74 8.48
CA LEU A 295 4.73 -17.62 7.54
C LEU A 295 3.31 -17.39 7.00
N TYR A 296 2.94 -16.11 6.81
CA TYR A 296 1.82 -15.65 6.00
C TYR A 296 2.32 -14.67 4.93
N ILE A 297 1.69 -14.66 3.75
CA ILE A 297 2.02 -13.75 2.66
C ILE A 297 0.80 -12.88 2.32
N ASN A 298 0.96 -11.57 2.44
CA ASN A 298 0.10 -10.61 1.79
C ASN A 298 0.67 -10.35 0.39
N ALA A 299 -0.01 -10.89 -0.61
CA ALA A 299 0.46 -10.86 -1.98
C ALA A 299 0.22 -9.51 -2.65
N HIS A 300 1.04 -9.20 -3.66
CA HIS A 300 0.71 -8.14 -4.59
C HIS A 300 -0.62 -8.42 -5.29
N GLY A 301 -0.84 -9.60 -5.83
CA GLY A 301 -2.14 -10.16 -6.22
C GLY A 301 -3.10 -9.16 -6.85
N THR A 302 -2.78 -8.64 -8.04
CA THR A 302 -3.52 -7.53 -8.67
C THR A 302 -4.77 -7.98 -9.43
N GLY A 303 -4.93 -9.27 -9.72
CA GLY A 303 -5.96 -9.76 -10.62
C GLY A 303 -5.60 -9.53 -12.10
N THR A 304 -4.33 -9.28 -12.41
CA THR A 304 -3.85 -9.23 -13.81
C THR A 304 -3.34 -10.61 -14.25
N PRO A 305 -3.58 -11.01 -15.50
CA PRO A 305 -3.15 -12.33 -15.97
C PRO A 305 -1.66 -12.61 -15.79
N LEU A 306 -0.81 -11.61 -16.03
CA LEU A 306 0.65 -11.78 -15.98
C LEU A 306 1.20 -11.73 -14.56
N ASN A 307 0.75 -10.78 -13.73
CA ASN A 307 1.28 -10.60 -12.38
C ASN A 307 1.02 -11.83 -11.50
N ASP A 308 -0.21 -12.29 -11.42
CA ASP A 308 -0.60 -13.33 -10.47
C ASP A 308 0.12 -14.66 -10.75
N LYS A 309 0.30 -14.99 -12.03
CA LYS A 309 1.12 -16.12 -12.44
C LYS A 309 2.60 -15.94 -12.12
N SER A 310 3.17 -14.78 -12.41
CA SER A 310 4.59 -14.46 -12.12
C SER A 310 4.85 -14.46 -10.61
N GLU A 311 3.95 -13.89 -9.81
CA GLU A 311 4.07 -13.88 -8.35
C GLU A 311 3.98 -15.28 -7.74
N THR A 312 3.08 -16.13 -8.25
CA THR A 312 3.01 -17.55 -7.85
C THR A 312 4.35 -18.25 -8.07
N GLN A 313 4.98 -18.04 -9.23
CA GLN A 313 6.30 -18.59 -9.51
C GLN A 313 7.39 -17.98 -8.61
N ALA A 314 7.34 -16.65 -8.37
CA ALA A 314 8.28 -15.98 -7.50
C ALA A 314 8.26 -16.53 -6.06
N ILE A 315 7.06 -16.77 -5.51
CA ILE A 315 6.88 -17.37 -4.19
C ILE A 315 7.46 -18.80 -4.15
N LYS A 316 7.18 -19.61 -5.18
CA LYS A 316 7.72 -20.98 -5.28
C LYS A 316 9.25 -21.00 -5.38
N ILE A 317 9.84 -20.06 -6.11
CA ILE A 317 11.31 -19.93 -6.22
C ILE A 317 11.91 -19.51 -4.88
N ALA A 318 11.31 -18.52 -4.21
CA ALA A 318 11.85 -17.97 -2.97
C ALA A 318 11.79 -18.95 -1.78
N LEU A 319 10.71 -19.73 -1.68
CA LEU A 319 10.43 -20.62 -0.53
C LEU A 319 10.75 -22.09 -0.84
N GLY A 320 10.88 -22.46 -2.11
CA GLY A 320 10.82 -23.87 -2.56
C GLY A 320 9.38 -24.39 -2.66
N GLN A 321 9.14 -25.30 -3.59
CA GLN A 321 7.82 -25.85 -3.91
C GLN A 321 7.06 -26.37 -2.68
N GLN A 322 7.73 -27.18 -1.85
CA GLN A 322 7.09 -27.83 -0.69
C GLN A 322 6.68 -26.82 0.38
N THR A 323 7.53 -25.83 0.69
CA THR A 323 7.20 -24.79 1.67
C THR A 323 6.11 -23.88 1.15
N ALA A 324 6.20 -23.44 -0.11
CA ALA A 324 5.23 -22.55 -0.74
C ALA A 324 3.81 -23.13 -0.73
N ALA A 325 3.66 -24.45 -0.96
CA ALA A 325 2.37 -25.14 -0.95
C ALA A 325 1.66 -25.13 0.43
N ASN A 326 2.40 -24.88 1.52
CA ASN A 326 1.89 -24.88 2.88
C ASN A 326 1.77 -23.48 3.51
N VAL A 327 2.18 -22.43 2.79
CA VAL A 327 2.12 -21.04 3.28
C VAL A 327 0.83 -20.41 2.78
N PRO A 328 -0.06 -19.93 3.69
CA PRO A 328 -1.26 -19.23 3.28
C PRO A 328 -0.94 -17.84 2.73
N ILE A 329 -1.66 -17.47 1.67
CA ILE A 329 -1.50 -16.24 0.92
C ILE A 329 -2.86 -15.56 0.81
N SER A 330 -2.93 -14.22 0.85
CA SER A 330 -4.15 -13.54 0.42
C SER A 330 -3.86 -12.20 -0.25
N SER A 331 -4.82 -11.70 -1.03
CA SER A 331 -4.77 -10.38 -1.64
C SER A 331 -5.96 -9.53 -1.21
N ASN A 332 -5.69 -8.47 -0.47
CA ASN A 332 -6.70 -7.50 -0.04
C ASN A 332 -7.25 -6.66 -1.20
N LYS A 333 -6.59 -6.67 -2.35
CA LYS A 333 -7.07 -5.99 -3.57
C LYS A 333 -8.36 -6.57 -4.09
N SER A 334 -8.71 -7.80 -3.73
CA SER A 334 -10.03 -8.37 -4.01
C SER A 334 -11.18 -7.57 -3.40
N MET A 335 -10.94 -6.88 -2.26
CA MET A 335 -11.92 -6.10 -1.52
C MET A 335 -11.95 -4.61 -1.90
N MET A 336 -10.79 -3.99 -2.11
CA MET A 336 -10.67 -2.53 -2.24
C MET A 336 -10.05 -2.05 -3.56
N GLY A 337 -9.74 -2.98 -4.47
CA GLY A 337 -8.99 -2.66 -5.68
C GLY A 337 -7.52 -2.34 -5.38
N HIS A 338 -6.83 -1.83 -6.37
CA HIS A 338 -5.41 -1.51 -6.32
C HIS A 338 -5.21 -0.01 -6.05
N LEU A 339 -4.74 0.34 -4.86
CA LEU A 339 -4.52 1.73 -4.41
C LEU A 339 -3.18 2.30 -4.94
N LEU A 340 -2.60 1.71 -5.98
CA LEU A 340 -1.36 2.16 -6.64
C LEU A 340 -0.24 2.45 -5.62
N GLY A 341 0.24 3.70 -5.53
CA GLY A 341 1.31 4.08 -4.62
C GLY A 341 0.99 3.91 -3.13
N ALA A 342 -0.28 3.88 -2.76
CA ALA A 342 -0.73 3.63 -1.38
C ALA A 342 -0.85 2.14 -1.04
N ALA A 343 -0.91 1.25 -2.04
CA ALA A 343 -1.26 -0.17 -1.87
C ALA A 343 -0.39 -0.88 -0.84
N GLY A 344 0.94 -0.79 -0.96
CA GLY A 344 1.84 -1.49 -0.06
C GLY A 344 1.70 -1.10 1.41
N ALA A 345 1.36 0.16 1.69
CA ALA A 345 1.17 0.63 3.07
C ALA A 345 -0.12 0.09 3.69
N VAL A 346 -1.25 0.16 2.98
CA VAL A 346 -2.52 -0.39 3.49
C VAL A 346 -2.43 -1.91 3.66
N GLU A 347 -1.72 -2.59 2.77
CA GLU A 347 -1.47 -4.03 2.82
C GLU A 347 -0.52 -4.42 3.96
N LEU A 348 0.51 -3.62 4.24
CA LEU A 348 1.40 -3.87 5.37
C LEU A 348 0.70 -3.61 6.71
N ILE A 349 -0.22 -2.63 6.79
CA ILE A 349 -1.13 -2.44 7.93
C ILE A 349 -1.99 -3.69 8.14
N ALA A 350 -2.61 -4.21 7.08
CA ALA A 350 -3.37 -5.47 7.13
C ALA A 350 -2.51 -6.64 7.62
N THR A 351 -1.26 -6.72 7.14
CA THR A 351 -0.29 -7.75 7.52
C THR A 351 0.09 -7.67 9.01
N ALA A 352 0.34 -6.46 9.54
CA ALA A 352 0.61 -6.26 10.96
C ALA A 352 -0.60 -6.63 11.85
N LEU A 353 -1.81 -6.27 11.41
CA LEU A 353 -3.06 -6.63 12.09
C LEU A 353 -3.32 -8.15 12.04
N THR A 354 -2.96 -8.81 10.94
CA THR A 354 -3.02 -10.27 10.80
C THR A 354 -2.14 -10.97 11.83
N LEU A 355 -0.89 -10.55 11.98
CA LEU A 355 0.01 -11.10 13.00
C LEU A 355 -0.53 -10.87 14.42
N LYS A 356 -1.04 -9.68 14.69
CA LYS A 356 -1.56 -9.33 16.01
C LYS A 356 -2.79 -10.12 16.40
N ASN A 357 -3.69 -10.41 15.46
CA ASN A 357 -5.01 -10.98 15.75
C ASN A 357 -5.09 -12.49 15.43
N GLY A 358 -4.10 -13.08 14.76
CA GLY A 358 -4.10 -14.50 14.40
C GLY A 358 -5.22 -14.89 13.42
N VAL A 359 -5.63 -13.97 12.54
CA VAL A 359 -6.67 -14.18 11.53
C VAL A 359 -6.17 -13.69 10.17
N LEU A 360 -6.27 -14.53 9.15
CA LEU A 360 -5.94 -14.20 7.76
C LEU A 360 -7.16 -13.61 7.07
N PRO A 361 -7.07 -12.40 6.49
CA PRO A 361 -8.10 -11.87 5.62
C PRO A 361 -8.27 -12.74 4.37
N PRO A 362 -9.47 -12.88 3.82
CA PRO A 362 -9.70 -13.69 2.61
C PRO A 362 -9.28 -12.96 1.33
N THR A 363 -9.01 -13.72 0.28
CA THR A 363 -9.14 -13.27 -1.10
C THR A 363 -10.58 -13.54 -1.53
N ILE A 364 -11.43 -12.51 -1.55
CA ILE A 364 -12.85 -12.66 -1.90
C ILE A 364 -13.04 -12.87 -3.42
N ASN A 365 -14.19 -13.42 -3.80
CA ASN A 365 -14.58 -13.69 -5.19
C ASN A 365 -13.67 -14.69 -5.95
N LEU A 366 -12.80 -15.40 -5.26
CA LEU A 366 -11.99 -16.48 -5.82
C LEU A 366 -12.85 -17.77 -5.90
N LEU A 367 -13.53 -17.93 -7.03
CA LEU A 367 -14.48 -19.02 -7.28
C LEU A 367 -13.97 -20.06 -8.29
N SER A 368 -13.04 -19.67 -9.17
CA SER A 368 -12.46 -20.49 -10.22
C SER A 368 -10.94 -20.38 -10.19
N PRO A 369 -10.25 -21.11 -9.29
CA PRO A 369 -8.79 -21.02 -9.18
C PRO A 369 -8.10 -21.26 -10.53
N ASP A 370 -7.09 -20.43 -10.85
CA ASP A 370 -6.29 -20.63 -12.07
C ASP A 370 -5.28 -21.76 -11.83
N PRO A 371 -5.16 -22.74 -12.75
CA PRO A 371 -4.15 -23.80 -12.63
C PRO A 371 -2.70 -23.32 -12.55
N ASP A 372 -2.40 -22.14 -13.09
CA ASP A 372 -1.07 -21.50 -12.98
C ASP A 372 -0.86 -20.79 -11.62
N CYS A 373 -1.94 -20.67 -10.81
CA CYS A 373 -1.96 -20.07 -9.47
C CYS A 373 -2.41 -21.15 -8.47
N ASP A 374 -1.57 -22.14 -8.20
CA ASP A 374 -1.86 -23.40 -7.52
C ASP A 374 -1.43 -23.43 -6.03
N LEU A 375 -1.37 -22.26 -5.36
CA LEU A 375 -1.06 -22.13 -3.94
C LEU A 375 -2.32 -21.89 -3.10
N ASP A 376 -2.19 -21.79 -1.78
CA ASP A 376 -3.30 -21.52 -0.86
C ASP A 376 -3.57 -20.02 -0.72
N TYR A 377 -4.54 -19.50 -1.46
CA TYR A 377 -4.87 -18.06 -1.50
C TYR A 377 -5.96 -17.62 -0.51
N VAL A 378 -6.26 -18.40 0.52
CA VAL A 378 -7.28 -18.12 1.55
C VAL A 378 -8.61 -17.69 0.90
N PRO A 379 -9.31 -18.54 0.14
CA PRO A 379 -10.45 -18.13 -0.66
C PRO A 379 -11.66 -17.76 0.20
N ASN A 380 -12.28 -16.62 -0.11
CA ASN A 380 -13.61 -16.14 0.29
C ASN A 380 -13.90 -15.98 1.79
N VAL A 381 -13.30 -16.74 2.68
CA VAL A 381 -13.58 -16.71 4.12
C VAL A 381 -12.31 -16.53 4.92
N ALA A 382 -12.32 -15.59 5.86
CA ALA A 382 -11.21 -15.38 6.79
C ALA A 382 -10.92 -16.66 7.59
N ARG A 383 -9.63 -16.90 7.86
CA ARG A 383 -9.18 -18.13 8.50
C ARG A 383 -8.30 -17.85 9.71
N ARG A 384 -8.55 -18.53 10.84
CA ARG A 384 -7.64 -18.50 11.98
C ARG A 384 -6.31 -19.18 11.62
N TYR A 385 -5.22 -18.45 11.86
CA TYR A 385 -3.87 -18.94 11.63
C TYR A 385 -2.88 -18.11 12.45
N ASN A 386 -2.21 -18.73 13.40
CA ASN A 386 -1.27 -18.06 14.29
C ASN A 386 0.10 -17.95 13.59
N ALA A 387 0.20 -17.06 12.60
CA ALA A 387 1.47 -16.68 12.00
C ALA A 387 2.33 -15.93 13.04
N ASN A 388 3.64 -16.24 13.09
CA ASN A 388 4.60 -15.45 13.85
C ASN A 388 5.49 -14.58 12.97
N MET A 389 5.43 -14.81 11.66
CA MET A 389 6.09 -14.02 10.63
C MET A 389 5.16 -13.80 9.44
N ALA A 390 5.26 -12.65 8.81
CA ALA A 390 4.55 -12.37 7.57
C ALA A 390 5.38 -11.51 6.63
N ILE A 391 5.11 -11.62 5.33
CA ILE A 391 5.66 -10.71 4.31
C ILE A 391 4.54 -10.03 3.53
N SER A 392 4.81 -8.82 3.06
CA SER A 392 3.96 -8.09 2.12
C SER A 392 4.75 -7.76 0.86
N ASN A 393 4.21 -8.17 -0.28
CA ASN A 393 4.84 -8.01 -1.59
C ASN A 393 4.22 -6.86 -2.38
N SER A 394 5.03 -6.11 -3.10
CA SER A 394 4.57 -5.12 -4.07
C SER A 394 5.46 -5.13 -5.31
N PHE A 395 4.83 -5.27 -6.48
CA PHE A 395 5.51 -5.30 -7.77
C PHE A 395 4.94 -4.21 -8.68
N GLY A 396 5.77 -3.25 -9.07
CA GLY A 396 5.36 -2.05 -9.78
C GLY A 396 5.77 -2.01 -11.23
N PHE A 397 5.08 -1.21 -12.02
CA PHE A 397 5.53 -0.81 -13.35
C PHE A 397 6.96 -0.25 -13.28
N GLY A 398 7.74 -0.47 -14.34
CA GLY A 398 9.19 -0.23 -14.32
C GLY A 398 10.00 -1.39 -13.75
N GLY A 399 9.34 -2.51 -13.35
CA GLY A 399 9.99 -3.68 -12.77
C GLY A 399 10.42 -3.49 -11.30
N GLN A 400 9.78 -2.58 -10.59
CA GLN A 400 10.07 -2.26 -9.18
C GLN A 400 9.51 -3.35 -8.26
N ASN A 401 10.36 -4.10 -7.56
CA ASN A 401 9.97 -5.18 -6.65
C ASN A 401 10.33 -4.85 -5.22
N GLY A 402 9.34 -4.78 -4.34
CA GLY A 402 9.51 -4.57 -2.90
C GLY A 402 8.86 -5.69 -2.07
N CYS A 403 9.56 -6.13 -1.03
CA CYS A 403 9.03 -7.06 -0.03
C CYS A 403 9.45 -6.61 1.36
N VAL A 404 8.51 -6.47 2.28
CA VAL A 404 8.78 -6.15 3.70
C VAL A 404 8.36 -7.33 4.55
N ALA A 405 9.23 -7.75 5.48
CA ALA A 405 8.98 -8.80 6.44
C ALA A 405 8.67 -8.23 7.82
N LEU A 406 7.60 -8.74 8.42
CA LEU A 406 7.15 -8.44 9.77
C LEU A 406 7.25 -9.69 10.65
N ARG A 407 7.51 -9.48 11.93
CA ARG A 407 7.48 -10.52 12.95
C ARG A 407 6.71 -10.05 14.17
N ILE A 408 6.09 -10.98 14.92
CA ILE A 408 5.59 -10.69 16.27
C ILE A 408 6.77 -10.24 17.11
N CYS A 409 6.64 -9.06 17.73
CA CYS A 409 7.69 -8.54 18.60
C CYS A 409 7.69 -9.34 19.90
N ASN A 410 8.76 -10.08 20.15
CA ASN A 410 9.02 -10.70 21.44
C ASN A 410 10.00 -9.81 22.22
N ASP A 411 9.76 -9.68 23.54
CA ASP A 411 10.59 -8.92 24.47
C ASP A 411 12.03 -9.45 24.57
#